data_0612bdfec1a3937701e12777a132a3ef
#
_entry.id   0612bdfec1a3937701e12777a132a3ef
#
_cell.length_a   1.000
_cell.length_b   1.000
_cell.length_c   1.000
_cell.angle_alpha   90.00
_cell.angle_beta   90.00
_cell.angle_gamma   90.00
#
_symmetry.space_group_name_H-M   'P 1'
#
loop_
_entity.id
_entity.type
_entity.pdbx_description
1 polymer ?
#
loop_
_entity_poly.entity_id
_entity_poly.type
_entity_poly.pdbx_seq_one_letter_code
_entity_poly.pdbx_strand_id
1 'polypeptide(L)'
;MPEFDPEVSNKPKGPVARFFNAGWSNLVRLMASNAFFILFNIPAIILAGVIAVYFVPWIAPHFIDVHSYIDPVTGNDDGVIQLYFFLVFFLITFLLSSTLVCIGPFQTGFAQVYKDINNNNSVSFFSSFKTGIQNWKKGLVSMFISIVLTPVLLLAIGFYLNFNSGIGTIIGSVFIVLLFALILVQNFVYTLIVSTDLKLSKIYKNAILLVLIRFVPCLGISLVVFIFYVIIPFILLMSASYLTLGIFMFLYSFFVIAWVQYFISFYAGRLIEKYVAQIKDE
;
A
#
# COMPACT_ATOMS: atom_id res chain seq x y z
N MET A 1 -44.38 11.87 -22.89
CA MET A 1 -43.47 11.22 -21.92
C MET A 1 -42.42 10.54 -22.75
N PRO A 2 -41.12 10.79 -22.56
CA PRO A 2 -40.10 10.05 -23.31
C PRO A 2 -40.16 8.58 -22.87
N GLU A 3 -40.29 7.67 -23.83
CA GLU A 3 -40.21 6.25 -23.60
C GLU A 3 -38.87 5.88 -22.99
N PHE A 4 -38.93 5.20 -21.85
CA PHE A 4 -37.77 4.70 -21.14
C PHE A 4 -37.25 3.49 -21.92
N ASP A 5 -36.19 3.71 -22.71
CA ASP A 5 -35.57 2.66 -23.51
C ASP A 5 -34.74 1.73 -22.56
N PRO A 6 -35.22 0.50 -22.28
CA PRO A 6 -34.55 -0.41 -21.36
C PRO A 6 -33.20 -0.92 -21.86
N GLU A 7 -32.86 -0.75 -23.13
CA GLU A 7 -31.56 -1.17 -23.69
C GLU A 7 -30.40 -0.24 -23.29
N VAL A 8 -30.66 1.01 -22.89
CA VAL A 8 -29.63 1.95 -22.45
C VAL A 8 -29.05 1.55 -21.09
N SER A 9 -29.77 0.76 -20.29
CA SER A 9 -29.37 0.31 -18.96
C SER A 9 -28.30 -0.81 -18.96
N ASN A 10 -28.06 -1.49 -20.07
CA ASN A 10 -27.24 -2.72 -20.11
C ASN A 10 -25.85 -2.57 -20.77
N LYS A 11 -25.42 -1.36 -21.10
CA LYS A 11 -24.03 -1.17 -21.56
C LYS A 11 -23.05 -1.52 -20.45
N PRO A 12 -22.05 -2.38 -20.68
CA PRO A 12 -21.07 -2.72 -19.66
C PRO A 12 -20.36 -1.45 -19.21
N LYS A 13 -20.57 -1.09 -17.95
CA LYS A 13 -19.92 0.10 -17.33
C LYS A 13 -18.41 -0.03 -17.49
N GLY A 14 -17.75 1.05 -17.90
CA GLY A 14 -16.29 1.09 -18.00
C GLY A 14 -15.60 0.72 -16.67
N PRO A 15 -14.30 0.37 -16.71
CA PRO A 15 -13.59 -0.10 -15.50
C PRO A 15 -13.62 0.89 -14.33
N VAL A 16 -13.52 2.18 -14.63
CA VAL A 16 -13.59 3.24 -13.61
C VAL A 16 -14.97 3.30 -12.95
N ALA A 17 -16.04 3.24 -13.77
CA ALA A 17 -17.41 3.23 -13.25
C ALA A 17 -17.70 1.97 -12.41
N ARG A 18 -17.16 0.80 -12.79
CA ARG A 18 -17.28 -0.43 -11.99
C ARG A 18 -16.58 -0.28 -10.64
N PHE A 19 -15.36 0.27 -10.63
CA PHE A 19 -14.61 0.51 -9.39
C PHE A 19 -15.39 1.38 -8.42
N PHE A 20 -15.85 2.55 -8.86
CA PHE A 20 -16.60 3.47 -8.00
C PHE A 20 -17.96 2.90 -7.58
N ASN A 21 -18.70 2.25 -8.48
CA ASN A 21 -19.98 1.65 -8.11
C ASN A 21 -19.82 0.54 -7.07
N ALA A 22 -18.88 -0.40 -7.28
CA ALA A 22 -18.66 -1.49 -6.34
C ALA A 22 -18.11 -0.97 -4.99
N GLY A 23 -17.20 0.00 -5.00
CA GLY A 23 -16.70 0.64 -3.78
C GLY A 23 -17.80 1.38 -3.01
N TRP A 24 -18.60 2.17 -3.72
CA TRP A 24 -19.65 2.98 -3.09
C TRP A 24 -20.79 2.12 -2.53
N SER A 25 -21.23 1.10 -3.27
CA SER A 25 -22.24 0.16 -2.78
C SER A 25 -21.78 -0.68 -1.58
N ASN A 26 -20.45 -0.77 -1.35
CA ASN A 26 -19.85 -1.49 -0.23
C ASN A 26 -19.10 -0.58 0.75
N LEU A 27 -19.48 0.71 0.84
CA LEU A 27 -18.78 1.71 1.63
C LEU A 27 -18.58 1.27 3.09
N VAL A 28 -19.63 0.74 3.73
CA VAL A 28 -19.57 0.26 5.12
C VAL A 28 -18.54 -0.87 5.29
N ARG A 29 -18.44 -1.78 4.31
CA ARG A 29 -17.44 -2.86 4.32
C ARG A 29 -16.01 -2.30 4.16
N LEU A 30 -15.83 -1.26 3.36
CA LEU A 30 -14.54 -0.58 3.21
C LEU A 30 -14.15 0.19 4.47
N MET A 31 -15.11 0.89 5.11
CA MET A 31 -14.87 1.56 6.39
C MET A 31 -14.50 0.55 7.49
N ALA A 32 -15.23 -0.55 7.58
CA ALA A 32 -14.90 -1.64 8.49
C ALA A 32 -13.51 -2.21 8.20
N SER A 33 -13.18 -2.44 6.91
CA SER A 33 -11.84 -2.88 6.50
C SER A 33 -10.76 -1.91 6.97
N ASN A 34 -10.97 -0.61 6.87
CA ASN A 34 -10.00 0.41 7.29
C ASN A 34 -9.76 0.36 8.81
N ALA A 35 -10.82 0.34 9.60
CA ALA A 35 -10.74 0.29 11.07
C ALA A 35 -10.06 -1.01 11.55
N PHE A 36 -10.48 -2.15 11.03
CA PHE A 36 -9.86 -3.43 11.38
C PHE A 36 -8.44 -3.58 10.85
N PHE A 37 -8.11 -2.97 9.70
CA PHE A 37 -6.73 -2.94 9.20
C PHE A 37 -5.80 -2.27 10.20
N ILE A 38 -6.16 -1.10 10.70
CA ILE A 38 -5.38 -0.39 11.72
C ILE A 38 -5.26 -1.26 12.98
N LEU A 39 -6.39 -1.74 13.50
CA LEU A 39 -6.43 -2.52 14.74
C LEU A 39 -5.56 -3.78 14.66
N PHE A 40 -5.70 -4.57 13.60
CA PHE A 40 -4.98 -5.84 13.46
C PHE A 40 -3.51 -5.66 13.08
N ASN A 41 -3.11 -4.50 12.58
CA ASN A 41 -1.72 -4.20 12.23
C ASN A 41 -0.99 -3.34 13.29
N ILE A 42 -1.49 -3.19 14.52
CA ILE A 42 -0.80 -2.47 15.58
C ILE A 42 0.67 -2.91 15.75
N PRO A 43 1.01 -4.22 15.82
CA PRO A 43 2.41 -4.63 15.89
C PRO A 43 3.22 -4.26 14.66
N ALA A 44 2.62 -4.29 13.48
CA ALA A 44 3.26 -3.87 12.23
C ALA A 44 3.47 -2.34 12.19
N ILE A 45 2.55 -1.55 12.76
CA ILE A 45 2.70 -0.10 12.94
C ILE A 45 3.91 0.21 13.81
N ILE A 46 4.07 -0.51 14.92
CA ILE A 46 5.22 -0.34 15.81
C ILE A 46 6.53 -0.68 15.05
N LEU A 47 6.56 -1.81 14.32
CA LEU A 47 7.74 -2.19 13.54
C LEU A 47 8.05 -1.17 12.44
N ALA A 48 7.04 -0.69 11.71
CA ALA A 48 7.21 0.36 10.71
C ALA A 48 7.75 1.66 11.34
N GLY A 49 7.30 2.00 12.55
CA GLY A 49 7.82 3.12 13.34
C GLY A 49 9.30 2.96 13.66
N VAL A 50 9.72 1.78 14.12
CA VAL A 50 11.14 1.48 14.37
C VAL A 50 11.96 1.65 13.09
N ILE A 51 11.50 1.11 11.96
CA ILE A 51 12.18 1.27 10.68
C ILE A 51 12.27 2.76 10.29
N ALA A 52 11.18 3.50 10.41
CA ALA A 52 11.14 4.91 10.05
C ALA A 52 12.07 5.77 10.92
N VAL A 53 12.13 5.52 12.23
CA VAL A 53 12.93 6.30 13.18
C VAL A 53 14.42 6.00 13.08
N TYR A 54 14.79 4.74 12.88
CA TYR A 54 16.20 4.34 12.93
C TYR A 54 16.87 4.26 11.55
N PHE A 55 16.16 3.75 10.53
CA PHE A 55 16.77 3.53 9.22
C PHE A 55 16.70 4.76 8.32
N VAL A 56 15.62 5.51 8.36
CA VAL A 56 15.45 6.64 7.45
C VAL A 56 16.40 7.80 7.75
N PRO A 57 16.64 8.22 9.02
CA PRO A 57 17.64 9.22 9.34
C PRO A 57 19.04 8.83 8.88
N TRP A 58 19.36 7.54 8.95
CA TRP A 58 20.65 7.04 8.52
C TRP A 58 20.84 7.03 6.99
N ILE A 59 19.76 6.77 6.21
CA ILE A 59 19.79 6.77 4.75
C ILE A 59 19.81 8.19 4.18
N ALA A 60 19.07 9.09 4.80
CA ALA A 60 18.87 10.46 4.34
C ALA A 60 19.12 11.47 5.47
N PRO A 61 20.36 11.55 6.02
CA PRO A 61 20.66 12.41 7.16
C PRO A 61 20.36 13.89 6.87
N HIS A 62 20.55 14.33 5.63
CA HIS A 62 20.29 15.73 5.24
C HIS A 62 18.80 16.09 5.21
N PHE A 63 17.89 15.11 5.03
CA PHE A 63 16.46 15.37 5.12
C PHE A 63 15.94 15.46 6.55
N ILE A 64 16.73 14.98 7.53
CA ILE A 64 16.33 14.81 8.92
C ILE A 64 17.32 15.50 9.86
N ASP A 65 18.23 16.30 9.34
CA ASP A 65 19.05 17.18 10.15
C ASP A 65 18.16 18.31 10.69
N VAL A 66 17.52 17.99 11.82
CA VAL A 66 16.61 18.87 12.54
C VAL A 66 17.28 20.20 12.84
N HIS A 67 18.59 20.20 13.11
CA HIS A 67 19.36 21.41 13.42
C HIS A 67 19.50 22.35 12.20
N SER A 68 19.43 21.85 10.98
CA SER A 68 19.50 22.70 9.78
C SER A 68 18.21 23.51 9.51
N TYR A 69 17.10 23.09 10.13
CA TYR A 69 15.78 23.74 9.98
C TYR A 69 15.40 24.64 11.16
N ILE A 70 16.24 24.69 12.23
CA ILE A 70 16.02 25.60 13.33
C ILE A 70 16.25 27.02 12.81
N ASP A 71 15.23 27.86 12.88
CA ASP A 71 15.38 29.26 12.55
C ASP A 71 16.35 29.91 13.55
N PRO A 72 17.53 30.37 13.11
CA PRO A 72 18.53 30.97 13.99
C PRO A 72 18.04 32.28 14.63
N VAL A 73 16.93 32.87 14.13
CA VAL A 73 16.37 34.12 14.63
C VAL A 73 15.34 33.89 15.74
N THR A 74 14.53 32.85 15.64
CA THR A 74 13.43 32.61 16.59
C THR A 74 13.74 31.52 17.61
N GLY A 75 14.72 30.66 17.37
CA GLY A 75 15.04 29.53 18.22
C GLY A 75 13.89 28.53 18.44
N ASN A 76 12.90 28.56 17.57
CA ASN A 76 11.64 27.85 17.76
C ASN A 76 11.76 26.42 17.16
N ASP A 77 12.05 25.44 18.00
CA ASP A 77 12.19 24.03 17.65
C ASP A 77 10.86 23.34 17.34
N ASP A 78 9.72 23.94 17.73
CA ASP A 78 8.41 23.30 17.66
C ASP A 78 7.99 22.91 16.25
N GLY A 79 8.26 23.75 15.25
CA GLY A 79 7.93 23.48 13.84
C GLY A 79 8.75 22.35 13.24
N VAL A 80 10.00 22.21 13.66
CA VAL A 80 10.94 21.18 13.19
C VAL A 80 10.57 19.82 13.77
N ILE A 81 10.24 19.78 15.06
CA ILE A 81 9.76 18.56 15.73
C ILE A 81 8.47 18.06 15.08
N GLN A 82 7.55 18.98 14.76
CA GLN A 82 6.32 18.65 14.05
C GLN A 82 6.61 18.06 12.67
N LEU A 83 7.48 18.68 11.87
CA LEU A 83 7.87 18.19 10.54
C LEU A 83 8.49 16.79 10.62
N TYR A 84 9.39 16.56 11.58
CA TYR A 84 10.00 15.24 11.80
C TYR A 84 8.95 14.18 12.15
N PHE A 85 8.06 14.48 13.09
CA PHE A 85 6.96 13.60 13.46
C PHE A 85 6.08 13.24 12.26
N PHE A 86 5.77 14.20 11.42
CA PHE A 86 4.99 13.98 10.20
C PHE A 86 5.71 13.10 9.19
N LEU A 87 6.99 13.34 8.95
CA LEU A 87 7.79 12.50 8.04
C LEU A 87 7.83 11.04 8.52
N VAL A 88 8.06 10.82 9.82
CA VAL A 88 8.03 9.49 10.42
C VAL A 88 6.65 8.85 10.27
N PHE A 89 5.59 9.58 10.55
CA PHE A 89 4.22 9.09 10.41
C PHE A 89 3.88 8.70 8.96
N PHE A 90 4.32 9.47 7.97
CA PHE A 90 4.14 9.13 6.55
C PHE A 90 4.86 7.86 6.16
N LEU A 91 6.09 7.71 6.61
CA LEU A 91 6.87 6.52 6.35
C LEU A 91 6.24 5.29 6.98
N ILE A 92 5.72 5.39 8.20
CA ILE A 92 4.96 4.33 8.85
C ILE A 92 3.74 3.97 8.00
N THR A 93 2.95 4.96 7.62
CA THR A 93 1.73 4.76 6.83
C THR A 93 2.07 4.17 5.45
N PHE A 94 3.11 4.64 4.80
CA PHE A 94 3.57 4.14 3.52
C PHE A 94 4.06 2.67 3.60
N LEU A 95 4.93 2.35 4.56
CA LEU A 95 5.44 0.99 4.75
C LEU A 95 4.31 -0.01 5.05
N LEU A 96 3.37 0.39 5.92
CA LEU A 96 2.23 -0.43 6.29
C LEU A 96 1.29 -0.65 5.10
N SER A 97 0.97 0.40 4.37
CA SER A 97 -0.03 0.39 3.30
C SER A 97 0.51 -0.21 2.00
N SER A 98 1.80 -0.11 1.76
CA SER A 98 2.47 -0.81 0.65
C SER A 98 2.60 -2.32 0.89
N THR A 99 2.04 -2.83 1.97
CA THR A 99 2.12 -4.25 2.38
C THR A 99 3.55 -4.78 2.61
N LEU A 100 4.53 -3.88 2.69
CA LEU A 100 5.92 -4.25 3.02
C LEU A 100 6.07 -4.64 4.48
N VAL A 101 5.34 -3.93 5.36
CA VAL A 101 5.29 -4.22 6.80
C VAL A 101 3.84 -4.36 7.21
N CYS A 102 3.34 -5.59 7.23
CA CYS A 102 1.96 -5.89 7.62
C CYS A 102 1.89 -7.29 8.24
N ILE A 103 0.82 -7.57 8.98
CA ILE A 103 0.57 -8.93 9.49
C ILE A 103 -0.07 -9.77 8.38
N GLY A 104 0.75 -10.58 7.72
CA GLY A 104 0.41 -11.34 6.52
C GLY A 104 -0.89 -12.15 6.58
N PRO A 105 -1.19 -12.90 7.66
CA PRO A 105 -2.47 -13.60 7.80
C PRO A 105 -3.69 -12.66 7.74
N PHE A 106 -3.63 -11.50 8.36
CA PHE A 106 -4.73 -10.51 8.29
C PHE A 106 -4.79 -9.85 6.92
N GLN A 107 -3.64 -9.62 6.29
CA GLN A 107 -3.59 -9.07 4.94
C GLN A 107 -4.25 -9.99 3.91
N THR A 108 -4.14 -11.32 4.04
CA THR A 108 -4.91 -12.25 3.21
C THR A 108 -6.42 -12.13 3.46
N GLY A 109 -6.82 -11.89 4.71
CA GLY A 109 -8.22 -11.60 5.06
C GLY A 109 -8.76 -10.37 4.33
N PHE A 110 -8.02 -9.25 4.39
CA PHE A 110 -8.40 -8.01 3.69
C PHE A 110 -8.42 -8.18 2.17
N ALA A 111 -7.42 -8.86 1.59
CA ALA A 111 -7.39 -9.13 0.16
C ALA A 111 -8.62 -9.92 -0.31
N GLN A 112 -9.12 -10.88 0.49
CA GLN A 112 -10.37 -11.61 0.18
C GLN A 112 -11.59 -10.68 0.27
N VAL A 113 -11.66 -9.79 1.26
CA VAL A 113 -12.77 -8.81 1.34
C VAL A 113 -12.80 -7.93 0.10
N TYR A 114 -11.65 -7.41 -0.36
CA TYR A 114 -11.59 -6.59 -1.57
C TYR A 114 -11.93 -7.38 -2.84
N LYS A 115 -11.52 -8.64 -2.93
CA LYS A 115 -11.92 -9.54 -4.02
C LYS A 115 -13.44 -9.74 -4.07
N ASP A 116 -14.07 -9.97 -2.91
CA ASP A 116 -15.53 -10.17 -2.85
C ASP A 116 -16.30 -8.87 -3.18
N ILE A 117 -15.78 -7.70 -2.82
CA ILE A 117 -16.32 -6.41 -3.24
C ILE A 117 -16.21 -6.26 -4.77
N ASN A 118 -15.07 -6.62 -5.36
CA ASN A 118 -14.85 -6.55 -6.81
C ASN A 118 -15.82 -7.43 -7.60
N ASN A 119 -16.16 -8.60 -7.05
CA ASN A 119 -17.06 -9.57 -7.66
C ASN A 119 -18.54 -9.30 -7.33
N ASN A 120 -18.86 -8.20 -6.64
CA ASN A 120 -20.19 -7.85 -6.13
C ASN A 120 -20.83 -8.98 -5.28
N ASN A 121 -20.01 -9.76 -4.57
CA ASN A 121 -20.50 -10.79 -3.68
C ASN A 121 -21.14 -10.15 -2.44
N SER A 122 -22.40 -10.50 -2.14
CA SER A 122 -23.18 -10.01 -0.99
C SER A 122 -22.80 -10.70 0.33
N VAL A 123 -21.52 -11.05 0.50
CA VAL A 123 -20.99 -11.72 1.70
C VAL A 123 -20.65 -10.70 2.78
N SER A 124 -20.87 -11.00 4.06
CA SER A 124 -20.50 -10.10 5.16
C SER A 124 -18.97 -9.93 5.27
N PHE A 125 -18.53 -8.77 5.81
CA PHE A 125 -17.09 -8.50 6.03
C PHE A 125 -16.39 -9.66 6.77
N PHE A 126 -16.94 -10.11 7.90
CA PHE A 126 -16.32 -11.16 8.72
C PHE A 126 -16.25 -12.52 8.02
N SER A 127 -17.25 -12.87 7.21
CA SER A 127 -17.25 -14.12 6.44
C SER A 127 -16.16 -14.10 5.37
N SER A 128 -16.07 -13.01 4.58
CA SER A 128 -14.99 -12.82 3.59
C SER A 128 -13.61 -12.85 4.27
N PHE A 129 -13.45 -12.11 5.36
CA PHE A 129 -12.21 -12.02 6.11
C PHE A 129 -11.76 -13.40 6.66
N LYS A 130 -12.68 -14.15 7.25
CA LYS A 130 -12.44 -15.54 7.74
C LYS A 130 -11.99 -16.47 6.62
N THR A 131 -12.62 -16.37 5.45
CA THR A 131 -12.22 -17.14 4.26
C THR A 131 -10.80 -16.80 3.82
N GLY A 132 -10.44 -15.52 3.79
CA GLY A 132 -9.09 -15.07 3.43
C GLY A 132 -8.02 -15.59 4.40
N ILE A 133 -8.31 -15.59 5.71
CA ILE A 133 -7.37 -16.08 6.73
C ILE A 133 -7.06 -17.58 6.57
N GLN A 134 -7.88 -18.39 5.89
CA GLN A 134 -7.53 -19.79 5.62
C GLN A 134 -6.20 -19.92 4.87
N ASN A 135 -5.77 -18.87 4.14
CA ASN A 135 -4.47 -18.80 3.50
C ASN A 135 -3.33 -18.28 4.43
N TRP A 136 -3.51 -18.33 5.75
CA TRP A 136 -2.59 -17.74 6.73
C TRP A 136 -1.13 -18.18 6.57
N LYS A 137 -0.86 -19.44 6.21
CA LYS A 137 0.51 -19.97 5.99
C LYS A 137 1.22 -19.21 4.86
N LYS A 138 0.54 -19.03 3.71
CA LYS A 138 1.10 -18.27 2.58
C LYS A 138 1.28 -16.79 2.95
N GLY A 139 0.31 -16.22 3.66
CA GLY A 139 0.38 -14.84 4.16
C GLY A 139 1.53 -14.62 5.14
N LEU A 140 1.73 -15.55 6.09
CA LEU A 140 2.81 -15.48 7.06
C LEU A 140 4.19 -15.55 6.39
N VAL A 141 4.40 -16.47 5.45
CA VAL A 141 5.68 -16.56 4.72
C VAL A 141 5.92 -15.32 3.88
N SER A 142 4.88 -14.78 3.21
CA SER A 142 5.00 -13.53 2.46
C SER A 142 5.36 -12.34 3.36
N MET A 143 4.78 -12.27 4.56
CA MET A 143 5.13 -11.28 5.58
C MET A 143 6.61 -11.37 5.95
N PHE A 144 7.12 -12.57 6.28
CA PHE A 144 8.53 -12.74 6.63
C PHE A 144 9.47 -12.32 5.49
N ILE A 145 9.14 -12.69 4.24
CA ILE A 145 9.93 -12.25 3.09
C ILE A 145 10.00 -10.72 3.03
N SER A 146 8.88 -10.03 3.16
CA SER A 146 8.85 -8.56 3.08
C SER A 146 9.54 -7.89 4.26
N ILE A 147 9.28 -8.36 5.49
CA ILE A 147 9.85 -7.78 6.71
C ILE A 147 11.38 -7.97 6.77
N VAL A 148 11.91 -9.05 6.20
CA VAL A 148 13.36 -9.26 6.13
C VAL A 148 13.97 -8.45 4.97
N LEU A 149 13.38 -8.51 3.78
CA LEU A 149 13.95 -7.83 2.62
C LEU A 149 13.91 -6.31 2.74
N THR A 150 12.87 -5.74 3.33
CA THR A 150 12.74 -4.27 3.44
C THR A 150 13.88 -3.64 4.24
N PRO A 151 14.19 -4.04 5.49
CA PRO A 151 15.33 -3.50 6.22
C PRO A 151 16.67 -3.80 5.55
N VAL A 152 16.85 -4.99 4.97
CA VAL A 152 18.09 -5.35 4.26
C VAL A 152 18.34 -4.41 3.08
N LEU A 153 17.32 -4.14 2.28
CA LEU A 153 17.44 -3.19 1.17
C LEU A 153 17.68 -1.77 1.67
N LEU A 154 16.99 -1.33 2.73
CA LEU A 154 17.21 -0.02 3.32
C LEU A 154 18.63 0.14 3.88
N LEU A 155 19.15 -0.88 4.60
CA LEU A 155 20.53 -0.90 5.08
C LEU A 155 21.53 -0.82 3.93
N ALA A 156 21.31 -1.59 2.86
CA ALA A 156 22.17 -1.55 1.68
C ALA A 156 22.15 -0.18 1.00
N ILE A 157 20.97 0.42 0.82
CA ILE A 157 20.82 1.78 0.28
C ILE A 157 21.62 2.77 1.12
N GLY A 158 21.40 2.79 2.45
CA GLY A 158 22.09 3.69 3.35
C GLY A 158 23.63 3.49 3.31
N PHE A 159 24.09 2.25 3.39
CA PHE A 159 25.51 1.94 3.35
C PHE A 159 26.17 2.46 2.07
N TYR A 160 25.63 2.13 0.90
CA TYR A 160 26.24 2.49 -0.38
C TYR A 160 26.11 3.97 -0.72
N LEU A 161 25.00 4.64 -0.38
CA LEU A 161 24.85 6.08 -0.62
C LEU A 161 25.77 6.92 0.28
N ASN A 162 26.05 6.47 1.50
CA ASN A 162 26.99 7.15 2.40
C ASN A 162 28.47 6.86 2.07
N PHE A 163 28.76 6.02 1.07
CA PHE A 163 30.12 5.66 0.66
C PHE A 163 30.73 6.68 -0.31
N ASN A 164 30.48 7.93 -0.19
CA ASN A 164 31.03 9.10 -0.91
C ASN A 164 31.87 8.80 -2.17
N SER A 165 31.45 7.84 -3.00
CA SER A 165 32.11 7.41 -4.24
C SER A 165 31.08 7.22 -5.36
N GLY A 166 31.48 7.47 -6.61
CA GLY A 166 30.60 7.25 -7.75
C GLY A 166 30.11 5.80 -7.86
N ILE A 167 30.93 4.82 -7.49
CA ILE A 167 30.55 3.40 -7.46
C ILE A 167 29.50 3.16 -6.37
N GLY A 168 29.67 3.74 -5.18
CA GLY A 168 28.70 3.66 -4.10
C GLY A 168 27.33 4.20 -4.52
N THR A 169 27.30 5.35 -5.18
CA THR A 169 26.06 5.95 -5.68
C THR A 169 25.36 5.04 -6.71
N ILE A 170 26.10 4.44 -7.64
CA ILE A 170 25.52 3.51 -8.63
C ILE A 170 24.92 2.28 -7.93
N ILE A 171 25.66 1.64 -7.02
CA ILE A 171 25.18 0.45 -6.30
C ILE A 171 23.98 0.81 -5.42
N GLY A 172 24.03 1.92 -4.69
CA GLY A 172 22.89 2.42 -3.89
C GLY A 172 21.63 2.63 -4.72
N SER A 173 21.78 3.21 -5.92
CA SER A 173 20.67 3.41 -6.87
C SER A 173 20.06 2.09 -7.34
N VAL A 174 20.85 1.05 -7.54
CA VAL A 174 20.35 -0.31 -7.87
C VAL A 174 19.48 -0.84 -6.71
N PHE A 175 19.89 -0.67 -5.46
CA PHE A 175 19.09 -1.11 -4.32
C PHE A 175 17.79 -0.30 -4.16
N ILE A 176 17.78 0.99 -4.51
CA ILE A 176 16.54 1.79 -4.59
C ILE A 176 15.58 1.19 -5.62
N VAL A 177 16.08 0.83 -6.81
CA VAL A 177 15.27 0.18 -7.85
C VAL A 177 14.73 -1.17 -7.38
N LEU A 178 15.54 -1.96 -6.66
CA LEU A 178 15.10 -3.24 -6.09
C LEU A 178 14.03 -3.07 -5.00
N LEU A 179 14.16 -2.07 -4.13
CA LEU A 179 13.13 -1.76 -3.14
C LEU A 179 11.82 -1.36 -3.82
N PHE A 180 11.91 -0.53 -4.86
CA PHE A 180 10.74 -0.13 -5.63
C PHE A 180 10.08 -1.33 -6.35
N ALA A 181 10.89 -2.22 -6.94
CA ALA A 181 10.39 -3.46 -7.54
C ALA A 181 9.70 -4.36 -6.50
N LEU A 182 10.23 -4.45 -5.28
CA LEU A 182 9.60 -5.19 -4.18
C LEU A 182 8.22 -4.62 -3.85
N ILE A 183 8.07 -3.29 -3.79
CA ILE A 183 6.77 -2.63 -3.57
C ILE A 183 5.78 -3.01 -4.68
N LEU A 184 6.20 -2.90 -5.94
CA LEU A 184 5.35 -3.24 -7.08
C LEU A 184 4.87 -4.70 -7.03
N VAL A 185 5.78 -5.63 -6.76
CA VAL A 185 5.48 -7.07 -6.68
C VAL A 185 4.55 -7.36 -5.50
N GLN A 186 4.82 -6.78 -4.34
CA GLN A 186 4.05 -7.03 -3.12
C GLN A 186 2.58 -6.59 -3.26
N ASN A 187 2.29 -5.57 -4.05
CA ASN A 187 0.92 -5.14 -4.36
C ASN A 187 0.07 -6.24 -5.04
N PHE A 188 0.71 -7.20 -5.73
CA PHE A 188 0.00 -8.32 -6.39
C PHE A 188 -0.06 -9.59 -5.53
N VAL A 189 0.91 -9.79 -4.64
CA VAL A 189 1.10 -11.08 -3.95
C VAL A 189 -0.13 -11.48 -3.15
N TYR A 190 -0.69 -10.61 -2.31
CA TYR A 190 -1.84 -10.96 -1.47
C TYR A 190 -3.11 -11.20 -2.29
N THR A 191 -3.32 -10.44 -3.36
CA THR A 191 -4.44 -10.68 -4.29
C THR A 191 -4.28 -12.01 -5.01
N LEU A 192 -3.07 -12.39 -5.43
CA LEU A 192 -2.77 -13.71 -6.02
C LEU A 192 -2.98 -14.85 -5.02
N ILE A 193 -2.59 -14.68 -3.75
CA ILE A 193 -2.78 -15.68 -2.69
C ILE A 193 -4.26 -16.07 -2.56
N VAL A 194 -5.17 -15.09 -2.57
CA VAL A 194 -6.61 -15.34 -2.39
C VAL A 194 -7.33 -15.66 -3.71
N SER A 195 -6.71 -15.39 -4.86
CA SER A 195 -7.32 -15.62 -6.16
C SER A 195 -6.88 -16.92 -6.84
N THR A 196 -5.80 -17.56 -6.34
CA THR A 196 -5.25 -18.77 -6.97
C THR A 196 -4.83 -19.81 -5.94
N ASP A 197 -4.88 -21.08 -6.31
CA ASP A 197 -4.41 -22.21 -5.48
C ASP A 197 -2.91 -22.52 -5.67
N LEU A 198 -2.18 -21.60 -6.30
CA LEU A 198 -0.77 -21.78 -6.64
C LEU A 198 0.12 -21.86 -5.36
N LYS A 199 1.25 -22.57 -5.49
CA LYS A 199 2.33 -22.52 -4.49
C LYS A 199 2.93 -21.12 -4.41
N LEU A 200 3.39 -20.69 -3.23
CA LEU A 200 3.90 -19.34 -3.01
C LEU A 200 5.03 -18.93 -3.98
N SER A 201 5.93 -19.83 -4.31
CA SER A 201 6.98 -19.58 -5.32
C SER A 201 6.41 -19.23 -6.69
N LYS A 202 5.33 -19.91 -7.14
CA LYS A 202 4.63 -19.58 -8.39
C LYS A 202 3.89 -18.25 -8.27
N ILE A 203 3.34 -17.92 -7.10
CA ILE A 203 2.70 -16.64 -6.82
C ILE A 203 3.69 -15.48 -7.03
N TYR A 204 4.87 -15.54 -6.42
CA TYR A 204 5.91 -14.52 -6.60
C TYR A 204 6.37 -14.43 -8.06
N LYS A 205 6.60 -15.58 -8.73
CA LYS A 205 6.94 -15.60 -10.15
C LYS A 205 5.87 -14.88 -11.00
N ASN A 206 4.61 -15.19 -10.77
CA ASN A 206 3.51 -14.55 -11.51
C ASN A 206 3.38 -13.07 -11.16
N ALA A 207 3.57 -12.67 -9.90
CA ALA A 207 3.57 -11.26 -9.51
C ALA A 207 4.66 -10.47 -10.23
N ILE A 208 5.88 -10.99 -10.30
CA ILE A 208 7.00 -10.39 -11.05
C ILE A 208 6.64 -10.28 -12.53
N LEU A 209 6.14 -11.37 -13.15
CA LEU A 209 5.75 -11.36 -14.56
C LEU A 209 4.64 -10.34 -14.85
N LEU A 210 3.62 -10.22 -14.01
CA LEU A 210 2.54 -9.23 -14.15
C LEU A 210 3.09 -7.80 -14.09
N VAL A 211 4.00 -7.53 -13.16
CA VAL A 211 4.67 -6.22 -13.07
C VAL A 211 5.48 -5.92 -14.32
N LEU A 212 6.25 -6.88 -14.84
CA LEU A 212 7.06 -6.69 -16.05
C LEU A 212 6.19 -6.48 -17.31
N ILE A 213 5.13 -7.28 -17.49
CA ILE A 213 4.23 -7.17 -18.65
C ILE A 213 3.45 -5.85 -18.64
N ARG A 214 3.13 -5.33 -17.46
CA ARG A 214 2.33 -4.12 -17.26
C ARG A 214 3.05 -3.05 -16.45
N PHE A 215 4.34 -2.88 -16.71
CA PHE A 215 5.21 -2.01 -15.94
C PHE A 215 4.68 -0.57 -15.84
N VAL A 216 4.35 0.06 -16.99
CA VAL A 216 3.86 1.44 -17.02
C VAL A 216 2.56 1.63 -16.23
N PRO A 217 1.50 0.82 -16.41
CA PRO A 217 0.32 0.91 -15.54
C PRO A 217 0.62 0.65 -14.05
N CYS A 218 1.54 -0.27 -13.72
CA CYS A 218 1.94 -0.52 -12.33
C CYS A 218 2.64 0.70 -11.70
N LEU A 219 3.46 1.43 -12.48
CA LEU A 219 4.02 2.72 -12.07
C LEU A 219 2.91 3.74 -11.80
N GLY A 220 1.91 3.83 -12.67
CA GLY A 220 0.77 4.72 -12.49
C GLY A 220 0.00 4.44 -11.19
N ILE A 221 -0.21 3.16 -10.85
CA ILE A 221 -0.83 2.76 -9.57
C ILE A 221 0.05 3.18 -8.39
N SER A 222 1.35 2.92 -8.46
CA SER A 222 2.28 3.31 -7.39
C SER A 222 2.33 4.82 -7.21
N LEU A 223 2.20 5.60 -8.28
CA LEU A 223 2.08 7.05 -8.19
C LEU A 223 0.80 7.48 -7.45
N VAL A 224 -0.34 6.85 -7.75
CA VAL A 224 -1.60 7.09 -7.03
C VAL A 224 -1.44 6.73 -5.55
N VAL A 225 -0.85 5.58 -5.24
CA VAL A 225 -0.54 5.17 -3.86
C VAL A 225 0.32 6.21 -3.16
N PHE A 226 1.38 6.68 -3.81
CA PHE A 226 2.28 7.71 -3.28
C PHE A 226 1.56 9.03 -3.02
N ILE A 227 0.68 9.46 -3.92
CA ILE A 227 -0.14 10.67 -3.72
C ILE A 227 -0.99 10.54 -2.45
N PHE A 228 -1.70 9.42 -2.28
CA PHE A 228 -2.58 9.24 -1.13
C PHE A 228 -1.85 9.01 0.18
N TYR A 229 -0.68 8.38 0.18
CA TYR A 229 0.04 8.07 1.42
C TYR A 229 1.16 9.05 1.78
N VAL A 230 1.57 9.90 0.84
CA VAL A 230 2.65 10.87 1.09
C VAL A 230 2.20 12.30 0.80
N ILE A 231 1.75 12.59 -0.43
CA ILE A 231 1.49 13.98 -0.84
C ILE A 231 0.28 14.58 -0.11
N ILE A 232 -0.87 13.90 -0.11
CA ILE A 232 -2.08 14.41 0.54
C ILE A 232 -1.88 14.59 2.04
N PRO A 233 -1.37 13.59 2.80
CA PRO A 233 -1.04 13.79 4.20
C PRO A 233 -0.08 14.97 4.41
N PHE A 234 0.99 15.06 3.63
CA PHE A 234 1.95 16.16 3.73
C PHE A 234 1.27 17.52 3.61
N ILE A 235 0.44 17.73 2.59
CA ILE A 235 -0.30 19.00 2.39
C ILE A 235 -1.23 19.28 3.58
N LEU A 236 -1.99 18.27 4.05
CA LEU A 236 -2.94 18.45 5.14
C LEU A 236 -2.25 18.80 6.47
N LEU A 237 -1.10 18.22 6.72
CA LEU A 237 -0.37 18.39 7.97
C LEU A 237 0.51 19.65 7.97
N MET A 238 1.06 20.04 6.81
CA MET A 238 1.83 21.30 6.70
C MET A 238 0.97 22.56 6.86
N SER A 239 -0.34 22.46 6.75
CA SER A 239 -1.24 23.60 7.00
C SER A 239 -1.31 24.00 8.48
N ALA A 240 -0.74 23.21 9.40
CA ALA A 240 -0.66 23.44 10.86
C ALA A 240 -2.00 23.85 11.54
N SER A 241 -3.14 23.56 10.92
CA SER A 241 -4.47 23.87 11.44
C SER A 241 -5.09 22.67 12.15
N TYR A 242 -5.71 22.89 13.31
CA TYR A 242 -6.46 21.84 14.00
C TYR A 242 -7.58 21.24 13.15
N LEU A 243 -8.19 22.06 12.26
CA LEU A 243 -9.22 21.58 11.33
C LEU A 243 -8.65 20.57 10.33
N THR A 244 -7.50 20.87 9.70
CA THR A 244 -6.86 19.98 8.72
C THR A 244 -6.32 18.72 9.38
N LEU A 245 -5.80 18.81 10.60
CA LEU A 245 -5.42 17.65 11.40
C LEU A 245 -6.65 16.76 11.69
N GLY A 246 -7.78 17.35 12.07
CA GLY A 246 -9.03 16.62 12.30
C GLY A 246 -9.53 15.93 11.04
N ILE A 247 -9.50 16.61 9.89
CA ILE A 247 -9.87 16.04 8.58
C ILE A 247 -8.93 14.88 8.23
N PHE A 248 -7.62 15.06 8.40
CA PHE A 248 -6.62 14.02 8.17
C PHE A 248 -6.90 12.77 9.01
N MET A 249 -7.02 12.93 10.33
CA MET A 249 -7.28 11.82 11.24
C MET A 249 -8.58 11.08 10.89
N PHE A 250 -9.65 11.81 10.57
CA PHE A 250 -10.91 11.22 10.15
C PHE A 250 -10.79 10.42 8.86
N LEU A 251 -10.22 11.02 7.80
CA LEU A 251 -10.11 10.37 6.49
C LEU A 251 -9.24 9.11 6.56
N TYR A 252 -8.09 9.17 7.24
CA TYR A 252 -7.17 8.03 7.30
C TYR A 252 -7.64 6.94 8.26
N SER A 253 -8.36 7.28 9.33
CA SER A 253 -8.94 6.28 10.23
C SER A 253 -10.09 5.50 9.61
N PHE A 254 -10.87 6.11 8.71
CA PHE A 254 -12.10 5.49 8.22
C PHE A 254 -12.11 5.13 6.73
N PHE A 255 -11.28 5.77 5.89
CA PHE A 255 -11.45 5.64 4.44
C PHE A 255 -10.18 5.31 3.66
N VAL A 256 -9.13 6.11 3.78
CA VAL A 256 -8.06 6.19 2.78
C VAL A 256 -7.33 4.87 2.58
N ILE A 257 -6.93 4.19 3.66
CA ILE A 257 -6.12 2.97 3.57
C ILE A 257 -6.89 1.87 2.83
N ALA A 258 -8.15 1.63 3.22
CA ALA A 258 -8.97 0.60 2.59
C ALA A 258 -9.29 0.92 1.12
N TRP A 259 -9.57 2.18 0.78
CA TRP A 259 -9.82 2.58 -0.60
C TRP A 259 -8.61 2.39 -1.51
N VAL A 260 -7.42 2.74 -1.03
CA VAL A 260 -6.20 2.56 -1.80
C VAL A 260 -5.86 1.07 -1.98
N GLN A 261 -5.99 0.26 -0.92
CA GLN A 261 -5.78 -1.18 -1.03
C GLN A 261 -6.84 -1.85 -1.92
N TYR A 262 -8.10 -1.41 -1.83
CA TYR A 262 -9.16 -1.84 -2.73
C TYR A 262 -8.83 -1.49 -4.18
N PHE A 263 -8.32 -0.29 -4.45
CA PHE A 263 -7.89 0.13 -5.79
C PHE A 263 -6.78 -0.78 -6.35
N ILE A 264 -5.76 -1.08 -5.54
CA ILE A 264 -4.69 -2.01 -5.91
C ILE A 264 -5.28 -3.40 -6.21
N SER A 265 -6.13 -3.92 -5.32
CA SER A 265 -6.77 -5.24 -5.47
C SER A 265 -7.68 -5.31 -6.69
N PHE A 266 -8.43 -4.25 -7.01
CA PHE A 266 -9.28 -4.16 -8.19
C PHE A 266 -8.47 -4.27 -9.48
N TYR A 267 -7.36 -3.55 -9.57
CA TYR A 267 -6.48 -3.62 -10.73
C TYR A 267 -5.77 -4.97 -10.82
N ALA A 268 -5.22 -5.47 -9.70
CA ALA A 268 -4.55 -6.76 -9.65
C ALA A 268 -5.51 -7.90 -10.04
N GLY A 269 -6.73 -7.91 -9.53
CA GLY A 269 -7.75 -8.91 -9.84
C GLY A 269 -8.01 -9.01 -11.35
N ARG A 270 -8.17 -7.87 -12.01
CA ARG A 270 -8.37 -7.83 -13.48
C ARG A 270 -7.20 -8.37 -14.28
N LEU A 271 -5.97 -8.11 -13.83
CA LEU A 271 -4.78 -8.67 -14.49
C LEU A 271 -4.66 -10.17 -14.26
N ILE A 272 -4.97 -10.62 -13.06
CA ILE A 272 -4.95 -12.05 -12.70
C ILE A 272 -5.99 -12.81 -13.55
N GLU A 273 -7.21 -12.31 -13.64
CA GLU A 273 -8.25 -12.90 -14.52
C GLU A 273 -7.80 -12.97 -15.97
N LYS A 274 -7.14 -11.92 -16.46
CA LYS A 274 -6.72 -11.86 -17.86
C LYS A 274 -5.53 -12.75 -18.20
N TYR A 275 -4.53 -12.87 -17.29
CA TYR A 275 -3.25 -13.49 -17.63
C TYR A 275 -2.98 -14.78 -16.86
N VAL A 276 -3.55 -14.97 -15.68
CA VAL A 276 -3.28 -16.15 -14.82
C VAL A 276 -4.42 -17.16 -14.88
N ALA A 277 -5.67 -16.71 -15.00
CA ALA A 277 -6.80 -17.64 -15.12
C ALA A 277 -6.81 -18.40 -16.45
N GLN A 278 -6.29 -17.81 -17.53
CA GLN A 278 -6.18 -18.46 -18.83
C GLN A 278 -5.17 -19.62 -18.87
N ILE A 279 -4.24 -19.68 -17.91
CA ILE A 279 -3.25 -20.79 -17.81
C ILE A 279 -3.88 -22.07 -17.20
N LYS A 280 -5.08 -21.99 -16.63
CA LYS A 280 -5.77 -23.17 -16.05
C LYS A 280 -6.49 -24.02 -17.10
N ASP A 281 -6.70 -23.51 -18.28
CA ASP A 281 -7.46 -24.17 -19.36
C ASP A 281 -6.57 -24.83 -20.43
N GLU A 282 -5.23 -24.78 -20.26
CA GLU A 282 -4.22 -25.54 -21.01
C GLU A 282 -3.56 -26.61 -20.11
#